data_c3e2d192039b2e2f35151534b8043317
#
_entry.id   c3e2d192039b2e2f35151534b8043317
#
_cell.length_a   1.000
_cell.length_b   1.000
_cell.length_c   1.000
_cell.angle_alpha   90.00
_cell.angle_beta   90.00
_cell.angle_gamma   90.00
#
_symmetry.space_group_name_H-M   'P 1'
#
loop_
_entity.id
_entity.type
_entity.pdbx_description
1 polymer ?
#
loop_
_entity_poly.entity_id
_entity_poly.type
_entity_poly.pdbx_seq_one_letter_code
_entity_poly.pdbx_strand_id
1 'polypeptide(L)'
;AAPGHWEKGPGIELFRAVEQALGKREIIAEDLGYMSETVRQLVRDSGFPGVKVLEFAFDSRDTGSASDYLPHNYPVNSVAYTGTHDNETLASWYQTITSAERALVRDYLCDYATPEAQLYKSMIALIFRSAAATCIIPMQDWLGLNNSARINKPSTVGENWRWRLKKSQLTPKLQKEI
;
A
#
# COMPACT_ATOMS: atom_id res chain seq x y z
N ALA A 1 4.37 23.75 -4.09
CA ALA A 1 3.01 24.04 -3.64
C ALA A 1 2.90 25.52 -3.28
N ALA A 2 1.74 26.15 -3.50
CA ALA A 2 1.50 27.51 -3.05
C ALA A 2 1.43 27.53 -1.51
N PRO A 3 1.78 28.66 -0.86
CA PRO A 3 1.57 28.81 0.57
C PRO A 3 0.08 28.60 0.91
N GLY A 4 -0.17 27.83 1.95
CA GLY A 4 -1.51 27.51 2.39
C GLY A 4 -1.59 27.48 3.91
N HIS A 5 -2.82 27.37 4.44
CA HIS A 5 -3.10 27.18 5.85
C HIS A 5 -4.17 26.11 6.03
N TRP A 6 -4.21 25.53 7.21
CA TRP A 6 -5.22 24.54 7.55
C TRP A 6 -6.55 25.21 7.88
N GLU A 7 -7.62 24.73 7.23
CA GLU A 7 -8.99 25.11 7.58
C GLU A 7 -9.69 23.95 8.28
N LYS A 8 -10.58 24.29 9.24
CA LYS A 8 -11.34 23.26 9.94
C LYS A 8 -12.45 22.72 9.03
N GLY A 9 -12.36 21.45 8.67
CA GLY A 9 -13.38 20.72 7.92
C GLY A 9 -14.52 20.21 8.82
N PRO A 10 -15.55 19.58 8.24
CA PRO A 10 -16.72 19.05 8.95
C PRO A 10 -16.39 17.84 9.84
N GLY A 11 -15.25 17.19 9.65
CA GLY A 11 -14.82 16.05 10.44
C GLY A 11 -15.82 14.90 10.37
N ILE A 12 -16.10 14.28 11.51
CA ILE A 12 -16.97 13.10 11.63
C ILE A 12 -18.41 13.36 11.17
N GLU A 13 -18.87 14.61 11.22
CA GLU A 13 -20.24 14.95 10.83
C GLU A 13 -20.50 14.68 9.34
N LEU A 14 -19.46 14.76 8.49
CA LEU A 14 -19.58 14.37 7.09
C LEU A 14 -19.98 12.88 6.97
N PHE A 15 -19.29 12.01 7.68
CA PHE A 15 -19.54 10.56 7.60
C PHE A 15 -20.88 10.19 8.23
N ARG A 16 -21.30 10.87 9.29
CA ARG A 16 -22.64 10.71 9.88
C ARG A 16 -23.75 11.11 8.89
N ALA A 17 -23.57 12.23 8.19
CA ALA A 17 -24.52 12.66 7.16
C ALA A 17 -24.57 11.68 5.97
N VAL A 18 -23.43 11.14 5.55
CA VAL A 18 -23.37 10.09 4.51
C VAL A 18 -24.12 8.85 4.96
N GLU A 19 -23.88 8.37 6.17
CA GLU A 19 -24.56 7.18 6.69
C GLU A 19 -26.07 7.40 6.84
N GLN A 20 -26.49 8.58 7.29
CA GLN A 20 -27.89 8.94 7.38
C GLN A 20 -28.59 8.97 6.03
N ALA A 21 -27.92 9.50 5.00
CA ALA A 21 -28.49 9.64 3.65
C ALA A 21 -28.48 8.35 2.83
N LEU A 22 -27.43 7.53 2.98
CA LEU A 22 -27.17 6.39 2.12
C LEU A 22 -27.19 5.03 2.84
N GLY A 23 -27.40 5.04 4.16
CA GLY A 23 -27.19 3.86 5.01
C GLY A 23 -25.71 3.53 5.19
N LYS A 24 -25.41 2.53 6.02
CA LYS A 24 -24.03 2.07 6.26
C LYS A 24 -23.36 1.65 4.96
N ARG A 25 -22.16 2.15 4.72
CA ARG A 25 -21.32 1.82 3.56
C ARG A 25 -19.97 1.32 4.03
N GLU A 26 -19.39 0.41 3.26
CA GLU A 26 -18.01 0.00 3.45
C GLU A 26 -17.11 1.04 2.78
N ILE A 27 -16.31 1.73 3.59
CA ILE A 27 -15.42 2.81 3.18
C ILE A 27 -14.02 2.47 3.68
N ILE A 28 -13.02 2.62 2.83
CA ILE A 28 -11.61 2.52 3.19
C ILE A 28 -11.09 3.94 3.30
N ALA A 29 -10.48 4.28 4.44
CA ALA A 29 -9.85 5.58 4.65
C ALA A 29 -8.42 5.55 4.10
N GLU A 30 -8.16 6.29 3.04
CA GLU A 30 -6.78 6.50 2.58
C GLU A 30 -6.08 7.53 3.49
N ASP A 31 -5.46 7.02 4.55
CA ASP A 31 -4.77 7.78 5.59
C ASP A 31 -3.25 7.82 5.31
N LEU A 32 -2.87 8.19 4.09
CA LEU A 32 -1.49 8.29 3.63
C LEU A 32 -0.99 9.74 3.67
N GLY A 33 0.34 9.92 3.71
CA GLY A 33 0.98 11.24 3.70
C GLY A 33 1.08 11.88 5.08
N TYR A 34 1.00 13.22 5.16
CA TYR A 34 1.15 13.93 6.44
C TYR A 34 -0.10 13.78 7.32
N MET A 35 0.05 13.00 8.37
CA MET A 35 -1.02 12.69 9.32
C MET A 35 -0.87 13.48 10.61
N SER A 36 -1.66 14.57 10.77
CA SER A 36 -1.79 15.22 12.08
C SER A 36 -2.56 14.34 13.06
N GLU A 37 -2.39 14.58 14.36
CA GLU A 37 -3.13 13.80 15.38
C GLU A 37 -4.65 13.96 15.23
N THR A 38 -5.13 15.12 14.81
CA THR A 38 -6.57 15.35 14.55
C THR A 38 -7.09 14.49 13.39
N VAL A 39 -6.30 14.26 12.34
CA VAL A 39 -6.67 13.38 11.23
C VAL A 39 -6.61 11.91 11.68
N ARG A 40 -5.60 11.51 12.44
CA ARG A 40 -5.53 10.16 13.04
C ARG A 40 -6.74 9.88 13.94
N GLN A 41 -7.15 10.86 14.73
CA GLN A 41 -8.34 10.74 15.58
C GLN A 41 -9.61 10.60 14.72
N LEU A 42 -9.74 11.38 13.64
CA LEU A 42 -10.89 11.28 12.73
C LEU A 42 -11.00 9.87 12.10
N VAL A 43 -9.88 9.29 11.69
CA VAL A 43 -9.86 7.90 11.16
C VAL A 43 -10.33 6.92 12.23
N ARG A 44 -9.84 7.04 13.46
CA ARG A 44 -10.30 6.20 14.58
C ARG A 44 -11.81 6.37 14.86
N ASP A 45 -12.29 7.61 14.91
CA ASP A 45 -13.69 7.92 15.21
C ASP A 45 -14.64 7.46 14.10
N SER A 46 -14.19 7.43 12.85
CA SER A 46 -14.98 6.93 11.73
C SER A 46 -15.18 5.41 11.77
N GLY A 47 -14.28 4.67 12.42
CA GLY A 47 -14.26 3.22 12.40
C GLY A 47 -13.88 2.62 11.05
N PHE A 48 -13.49 3.42 10.07
CA PHE A 48 -13.08 2.94 8.75
C PHE A 48 -11.69 2.29 8.82
N PRO A 49 -11.44 1.21 8.08
CA PRO A 49 -10.11 0.65 7.95
C PRO A 49 -9.18 1.65 7.25
N GLY A 50 -8.04 1.91 7.87
CA GLY A 50 -6.95 2.68 7.27
C GLY A 50 -6.12 1.86 6.28
N VAL A 51 -5.30 2.52 5.47
CA VAL A 51 -4.45 1.90 4.45
C VAL A 51 -3.04 1.68 4.99
N LYS A 52 -2.49 0.51 4.73
CA LYS A 52 -1.10 0.14 5.03
C LYS A 52 -0.37 -0.29 3.76
N VAL A 53 0.75 0.36 3.46
CA VAL A 53 1.51 0.14 2.22
C VAL A 53 2.90 -0.39 2.57
N LEU A 54 3.21 -1.61 2.11
CA LEU A 54 4.48 -2.28 2.43
C LEU A 54 5.70 -1.50 1.94
N GLU A 55 5.62 -0.90 0.75
CA GLU A 55 6.74 -0.12 0.19
C GLU A 55 7.19 1.05 1.09
N PHE A 56 6.32 1.53 1.99
CA PHE A 56 6.67 2.61 2.92
C PHE A 56 7.37 2.11 4.19
N ALA A 57 7.37 0.80 4.45
CA ALA A 57 7.93 0.23 5.66
C ALA A 57 9.47 0.31 5.76
N PHE A 58 10.15 0.46 4.63
CA PHE A 58 11.60 0.35 4.53
C PHE A 58 12.30 1.62 4.05
N ASP A 59 11.63 2.76 4.04
CA ASP A 59 12.24 4.04 3.69
C ASP A 59 13.19 4.50 4.82
N SER A 60 14.48 4.38 4.58
CA SER A 60 15.53 4.75 5.54
C SER A 60 15.58 6.25 5.85
N ARG A 61 14.89 7.08 5.07
CA ARG A 61 14.80 8.53 5.27
C ARG A 61 13.67 8.92 6.23
N ASP A 62 12.76 7.99 6.49
CA ASP A 62 11.65 8.22 7.39
C ASP A 62 12.10 8.06 8.85
N THR A 63 12.03 9.12 9.62
CA THR A 63 12.50 9.18 11.01
C THR A 63 11.43 8.78 12.04
N GLY A 64 10.25 8.33 11.65
CA GLY A 64 9.22 8.03 12.65
C GLY A 64 7.97 7.30 12.18
N SER A 65 7.60 7.36 10.92
CA SER A 65 6.36 6.75 10.42
C SER A 65 6.57 5.40 9.71
N ALA A 66 7.78 5.06 9.29
CA ALA A 66 8.07 3.79 8.65
C ALA A 66 7.63 2.59 9.51
N SER A 67 7.73 2.69 10.84
CA SER A 67 7.28 1.66 11.76
C SER A 67 5.77 1.39 11.69
N ASP A 68 4.96 2.39 11.34
CA ASP A 68 3.51 2.24 11.17
C ASP A 68 3.14 1.35 9.97
N TYR A 69 4.07 1.21 9.01
CA TYR A 69 3.92 0.41 7.80
C TYR A 69 4.59 -0.97 7.89
N LEU A 70 5.26 -1.29 8.99
CA LEU A 70 5.79 -2.64 9.21
C LEU A 70 4.64 -3.61 9.48
N PRO A 71 4.53 -4.73 8.76
CA PRO A 71 3.37 -5.63 8.82
C PRO A 71 3.01 -6.16 10.20
N HIS A 72 3.99 -6.30 11.11
CA HIS A 72 3.70 -6.72 12.50
C HIS A 72 2.99 -5.64 13.34
N ASN A 73 2.97 -4.38 12.88
CA ASN A 73 2.30 -3.26 13.53
C ASN A 73 0.92 -2.95 12.92
N TYR A 74 0.48 -3.70 11.90
CA TYR A 74 -0.82 -3.43 11.28
C TYR A 74 -1.95 -3.70 12.26
N PRO A 75 -2.87 -2.74 12.45
CA PRO A 75 -4.10 -3.00 13.18
C PRO A 75 -4.99 -3.96 12.39
N VAL A 76 -5.82 -4.74 13.10
CA VAL A 76 -6.79 -5.65 12.45
C VAL A 76 -7.70 -4.87 11.50
N ASN A 77 -8.23 -3.73 11.94
CA ASN A 77 -9.07 -2.87 11.10
C ASN A 77 -8.23 -2.04 10.14
N SER A 78 -7.60 -2.71 9.17
CA SER A 78 -6.80 -2.07 8.12
C SER A 78 -6.88 -2.84 6.81
N VAL A 79 -6.53 -2.15 5.73
CA VAL A 79 -6.35 -2.73 4.38
C VAL A 79 -4.87 -2.64 4.04
N ALA A 80 -4.24 -3.79 3.86
CA ALA A 80 -2.82 -3.88 3.53
C ALA A 80 -2.60 -4.02 2.02
N TYR A 81 -1.65 -3.27 1.50
CA TYR A 81 -1.22 -3.28 0.11
C TYR A 81 0.28 -3.57 0.02
N THR A 82 0.74 -4.22 -1.03
CA THR A 82 2.16 -4.19 -1.41
C THR A 82 2.56 -2.78 -1.86
N GLY A 83 1.82 -2.21 -2.76
CA GLY A 83 1.84 -0.83 -3.25
C GLY A 83 0.46 -0.46 -3.78
N THR A 84 0.15 0.84 -3.86
CA THR A 84 -1.09 1.38 -4.46
C THR A 84 -0.91 1.58 -5.97
N HIS A 85 -1.94 2.11 -6.64
CA HIS A 85 -1.84 2.50 -8.05
C HIS A 85 -0.79 3.59 -8.31
N ASP A 86 -0.42 4.37 -7.30
CA ASP A 86 0.57 5.46 -7.39
C ASP A 86 2.01 4.99 -7.13
N ASN A 87 2.17 3.79 -6.58
CA ASN A 87 3.46 3.21 -6.29
C ASN A 87 4.12 2.58 -7.54
N GLU A 88 5.35 2.20 -7.42
CA GLU A 88 6.02 1.33 -8.38
C GLU A 88 5.42 -0.07 -8.31
N THR A 89 5.76 -0.95 -9.24
CA THR A 89 5.53 -2.38 -9.01
C THR A 89 6.51 -2.89 -7.97
N LEU A 90 6.09 -3.82 -7.13
CA LEU A 90 6.92 -4.34 -6.03
C LEU A 90 8.29 -4.84 -6.49
N ALA A 91 8.35 -5.52 -7.65
CA ALA A 91 9.61 -5.99 -8.23
C ALA A 91 10.54 -4.85 -8.65
N SER A 92 10.00 -3.76 -9.21
CA SER A 92 10.80 -2.58 -9.57
C SER A 92 11.18 -1.76 -8.34
N TRP A 93 10.27 -1.56 -7.40
CA TRP A 93 10.56 -0.86 -6.16
C TRP A 93 11.76 -1.49 -5.44
N TYR A 94 11.80 -2.81 -5.29
CA TYR A 94 12.93 -3.49 -4.65
C TYR A 94 14.27 -3.25 -5.36
N GLN A 95 14.24 -3.06 -6.68
CA GLN A 95 15.46 -2.74 -7.45
C GLN A 95 15.90 -1.27 -7.32
N THR A 96 14.97 -0.35 -7.04
CA THR A 96 15.23 1.10 -6.98
C THR A 96 15.64 1.59 -5.59
N ILE A 97 15.29 0.87 -4.53
CA ILE A 97 15.71 1.21 -3.16
C ILE A 97 17.20 1.01 -2.95
N THR A 98 17.75 1.65 -1.93
CA THR A 98 19.19 1.58 -1.60
C THR A 98 19.62 0.18 -1.17
N SER A 99 20.92 -0.09 -1.21
CA SER A 99 21.47 -1.36 -0.70
C SER A 99 21.18 -1.57 0.78
N ALA A 100 21.17 -0.50 1.57
CA ALA A 100 20.81 -0.56 3.00
C ALA A 100 19.35 -0.94 3.21
N GLU A 101 18.44 -0.36 2.44
CA GLU A 101 17.00 -0.70 2.48
C GLU A 101 16.74 -2.12 2.00
N ARG A 102 17.45 -2.60 0.96
CA ARG A 102 17.38 -4.00 0.54
C ARG A 102 17.85 -4.96 1.64
N ALA A 103 18.90 -4.60 2.37
CA ALA A 103 19.34 -5.38 3.52
C ALA A 103 18.25 -5.43 4.60
N LEU A 104 17.63 -4.29 4.95
CA LEU A 104 16.51 -4.24 5.91
C LEU A 104 15.34 -5.13 5.48
N VAL A 105 14.96 -5.12 4.20
CA VAL A 105 13.92 -6.02 3.67
C VAL A 105 14.31 -7.48 3.88
N ARG A 106 15.55 -7.85 3.55
CA ARG A 106 16.05 -9.23 3.72
C ARG A 106 16.06 -9.66 5.18
N ASP A 107 16.55 -8.79 6.06
CA ASP A 107 16.60 -9.03 7.51
C ASP A 107 15.18 -9.22 8.07
N TYR A 108 14.26 -8.35 7.68
CA TYR A 108 12.87 -8.41 8.12
C TYR A 108 12.14 -9.68 7.64
N LEU A 109 12.43 -10.12 6.41
CA LEU A 109 11.89 -11.37 5.85
C LEU A 109 12.57 -12.62 6.43
N CYS A 110 13.76 -12.47 7.04
CA CYS A 110 14.67 -13.58 7.35
C CYS A 110 14.95 -14.45 6.10
N ASP A 111 15.02 -13.84 4.92
CA ASP A 111 15.13 -14.53 3.64
C ASP A 111 16.35 -14.01 2.84
N TYR A 112 17.47 -14.71 3.01
CA TYR A 112 18.73 -14.41 2.32
C TYR A 112 18.98 -15.32 1.10
N ALA A 113 18.17 -16.36 0.92
CA ALA A 113 18.37 -17.39 -0.08
C ALA A 113 17.55 -17.16 -1.35
N THR A 114 16.36 -16.56 -1.24
CA THR A 114 15.50 -16.34 -2.40
C THR A 114 16.16 -15.37 -3.39
N PRO A 115 16.27 -15.72 -4.68
CA PRO A 115 16.77 -14.84 -5.72
C PRO A 115 15.96 -13.52 -5.77
N GLU A 116 16.63 -12.39 -6.03
CA GLU A 116 15.98 -11.07 -6.07
C GLU A 116 14.76 -11.03 -7.01
N ALA A 117 14.88 -11.67 -8.18
CA ALA A 117 13.78 -11.73 -9.14
C ALA A 117 12.53 -12.47 -8.63
N GLN A 118 12.60 -13.16 -7.50
CA GLN A 118 11.49 -13.89 -6.90
C GLN A 118 11.10 -13.36 -5.51
N LEU A 119 11.85 -12.40 -4.96
CA LEU A 119 11.65 -11.90 -3.61
C LEU A 119 10.29 -11.25 -3.41
N TYR A 120 9.69 -10.70 -4.47
CA TYR A 120 8.32 -10.16 -4.42
C TYR A 120 7.31 -11.18 -3.88
N LYS A 121 7.53 -12.48 -4.08
CA LYS A 121 6.65 -13.54 -3.53
C LYS A 121 6.74 -13.63 -2.01
N SER A 122 7.95 -13.55 -1.46
CA SER A 122 8.16 -13.52 0.00
C SER A 122 7.54 -12.25 0.61
N MET A 123 7.61 -11.12 -0.09
CA MET A 123 7.00 -9.87 0.34
C MET A 123 5.47 -9.91 0.28
N ILE A 124 4.88 -10.51 -0.75
CA ILE A 124 3.42 -10.75 -0.81
C ILE A 124 3.00 -11.68 0.34
N ALA A 125 3.71 -12.77 0.56
CA ALA A 125 3.42 -13.69 1.67
C ALA A 125 3.51 -13.01 3.04
N LEU A 126 4.40 -12.03 3.20
CA LEU A 126 4.51 -11.22 4.41
C LEU A 126 3.23 -10.42 4.68
N ILE A 127 2.64 -9.80 3.66
CA ILE A 127 1.38 -9.06 3.78
C ILE A 127 0.25 -9.98 4.26
N PHE A 128 0.14 -11.19 3.70
CA PHE A 128 -0.87 -12.17 4.12
C PHE A 128 -0.67 -12.70 5.54
N ARG A 129 0.53 -12.58 6.09
CA ARG A 129 0.83 -12.95 7.49
C ARG A 129 0.58 -11.81 8.48
N SER A 130 0.26 -10.62 8.00
CA SER A 130 -0.06 -9.47 8.87
C SER A 130 -1.42 -9.65 9.55
N ALA A 131 -1.70 -8.79 10.54
CA ALA A 131 -2.99 -8.78 11.21
C ALA A 131 -4.11 -8.08 10.42
N ALA A 132 -3.82 -7.45 9.29
CA ALA A 132 -4.79 -6.71 8.50
C ALA A 132 -5.96 -7.61 8.06
N ALA A 133 -7.19 -7.13 8.24
CA ALA A 133 -8.39 -7.89 7.87
C ALA A 133 -8.55 -8.05 6.35
N THR A 134 -7.95 -7.17 5.57
CA THR A 134 -8.03 -7.19 4.10
C THR A 134 -6.64 -6.97 3.50
N CYS A 135 -6.32 -7.77 2.48
CA CYS A 135 -5.10 -7.58 1.68
C CYS A 135 -5.48 -7.36 0.22
N ILE A 136 -4.94 -6.31 -0.39
CA ILE A 136 -5.13 -6.01 -1.80
C ILE A 136 -3.76 -5.99 -2.48
N ILE A 137 -3.52 -6.95 -3.34
CA ILE A 137 -2.25 -7.10 -4.06
C ILE A 137 -2.48 -6.82 -5.54
N PRO A 138 -1.81 -5.82 -6.12
CA PRO A 138 -1.88 -5.55 -7.56
C PRO A 138 -1.50 -6.78 -8.39
N MET A 139 -2.22 -7.01 -9.49
CA MET A 139 -1.90 -8.13 -10.39
C MET A 139 -0.49 -8.04 -10.96
N GLN A 140 0.04 -6.84 -11.10
CA GLN A 140 1.42 -6.62 -11.51
C GLN A 140 2.42 -7.25 -10.56
N ASP A 141 2.15 -7.18 -9.26
CA ASP A 141 3.00 -7.75 -8.22
C ASP A 141 2.88 -9.27 -8.18
N TRP A 142 1.68 -9.83 -8.29
CA TRP A 142 1.49 -11.27 -8.46
C TRP A 142 2.25 -11.85 -9.65
N LEU A 143 2.34 -11.08 -10.74
CA LEU A 143 3.05 -11.46 -11.96
C LEU A 143 4.54 -11.12 -11.92
N GLY A 144 5.04 -10.46 -10.89
CA GLY A 144 6.43 -10.02 -10.78
C GLY A 144 6.87 -9.08 -11.90
N LEU A 145 5.94 -8.22 -12.38
CA LEU A 145 6.21 -7.31 -13.49
C LEU A 145 7.01 -6.10 -13.02
N ASN A 146 7.75 -5.51 -13.95
CA ASN A 146 8.48 -4.27 -13.72
C ASN A 146 7.60 -3.03 -13.98
N ASN A 147 8.18 -1.83 -13.84
CA ASN A 147 7.49 -0.53 -13.98
C ASN A 147 6.87 -0.27 -15.36
N SER A 148 7.13 -1.09 -16.38
CA SER A 148 6.35 -1.00 -17.64
C SER A 148 4.88 -1.35 -17.43
N ALA A 149 4.56 -2.03 -16.32
CA ALA A 149 3.20 -2.35 -15.89
C ALA A 149 2.65 -1.42 -14.81
N ARG A 150 3.39 -0.38 -14.40
CA ARG A 150 2.92 0.61 -13.42
C ARG A 150 1.64 1.29 -13.91
N ILE A 151 0.67 1.48 -13.01
CA ILE A 151 -0.64 2.05 -13.35
C ILE A 151 -0.55 3.56 -13.48
N ASN A 152 -0.02 4.21 -12.45
CA ASN A 152 0.06 5.66 -12.39
C ASN A 152 1.42 6.12 -11.86
N LYS A 153 1.95 7.19 -12.45
CA LYS A 153 3.11 7.92 -11.95
C LYS A 153 2.65 9.33 -11.60
N PRO A 154 2.54 9.67 -10.32
CA PRO A 154 2.10 10.99 -9.88
C PRO A 154 2.88 12.12 -10.53
N SER A 155 2.23 13.26 -10.75
CA SER A 155 2.79 14.46 -11.36
C SER A 155 3.26 14.26 -12.81
N THR A 156 2.77 13.26 -13.52
CA THR A 156 3.03 13.05 -14.95
C THR A 156 1.74 12.96 -15.75
N VAL A 157 1.84 13.19 -17.06
CA VAL A 157 0.75 13.02 -18.04
C VAL A 157 1.16 12.04 -19.13
N GLY A 158 0.19 11.45 -19.82
CA GLY A 158 0.40 10.63 -21.01
C GLY A 158 0.17 9.15 -20.78
N GLU A 159 1.12 8.42 -20.20
CA GLU A 159 1.08 6.94 -20.15
C GLU A 159 0.32 6.33 -18.95
N ASN A 160 -0.22 7.15 -18.04
CA ASN A 160 -0.93 6.68 -16.86
C ASN A 160 -2.25 5.98 -17.21
N TRP A 161 -2.64 4.97 -16.41
CA TRP A 161 -3.91 4.24 -16.50
C TRP A 161 -4.09 3.42 -17.79
N ARG A 162 -3.01 3.11 -18.51
CA ARG A 162 -3.05 2.39 -19.79
C ARG A 162 -2.75 0.90 -19.69
N TRP A 163 -2.05 0.45 -18.66
CA TRP A 163 -1.72 -0.96 -18.51
C TRP A 163 -3.00 -1.81 -18.46
N ARG A 164 -2.95 -2.97 -19.10
CA ARG A 164 -4.05 -3.94 -19.11
C ARG A 164 -3.50 -5.35 -18.94
N LEU A 165 -4.15 -6.11 -18.04
CA LEU A 165 -3.92 -7.53 -17.87
C LEU A 165 -4.32 -8.29 -19.15
N LYS A 166 -3.45 -9.17 -19.63
CA LYS A 166 -3.74 -10.03 -20.78
C LYS A 166 -4.27 -11.38 -20.29
N LYS A 167 -5.25 -11.95 -21.02
CA LYS A 167 -5.83 -13.27 -20.69
C LYS A 167 -4.76 -14.36 -20.59
N SER A 168 -3.70 -14.31 -21.41
CA SER A 168 -2.58 -15.27 -21.38
C SER A 168 -1.74 -15.20 -20.09
N GLN A 169 -1.84 -14.15 -19.29
CA GLN A 169 -1.14 -14.02 -18.01
C GLN A 169 -1.89 -14.72 -16.86
N LEU A 170 -3.19 -14.97 -17.01
CA LEU A 170 -4.02 -15.72 -16.06
C LEU A 170 -3.83 -17.22 -16.30
N THR A 171 -2.71 -17.75 -15.83
CA THR A 171 -2.35 -19.17 -16.03
C THR A 171 -2.84 -20.04 -14.87
N PRO A 172 -3.06 -21.36 -15.08
CA PRO A 172 -3.34 -22.28 -13.98
C PRO A 172 -2.23 -22.32 -12.92
N LYS A 173 -0.99 -22.00 -13.30
CA LYS A 173 0.13 -21.88 -12.36
C LYS A 173 -0.09 -20.69 -11.45
N LEU A 174 -0.38 -19.52 -11.99
CA LEU A 174 -0.66 -18.31 -11.21
C LEU A 174 -1.85 -18.53 -10.26
N GLN A 175 -2.93 -19.17 -10.74
CA GLN A 175 -4.11 -19.48 -9.93
C GLN A 175 -3.79 -20.36 -8.71
N LYS A 176 -2.78 -21.23 -8.80
CA LYS A 176 -2.32 -22.04 -7.67
C LYS A 176 -1.37 -21.29 -6.73
N GLU A 177 -0.75 -20.21 -7.20
CA GLU A 177 0.15 -19.38 -6.40
C GLU A 177 -0.62 -18.33 -5.58
N ILE A 178 -1.81 -17.90 -6.07
CA ILE A 178 -2.75 -17.02 -5.36
C ILE A 178 -3.63 -17.83 -4.41
#